data_36999ca51b3761f8f42d263df148ef5d
#
_entry.id   36999ca51b3761f8f42d263df148ef5d
#
_cell.length_a   1.000
_cell.length_b   1.000
_cell.length_c   1.000
_cell.angle_alpha   90.00
_cell.angle_beta   90.00
_cell.angle_gamma   90.00
#
_symmetry.space_group_name_H-M   'P 1'
#
loop_
_entity.id
_entity.type
_entity.pdbx_description
1 polymer ?
#
loop_
_entity_poly.entity_id
_entity_poly.type
_entity_poly.pdbx_seq_one_letter_code
_entity_poly.pdbx_strand_id
1 'polypeptide(L)'
;DFFISLEKKGATDISYEQLIHLAWSEAHLKQDIPKLHRLKKSVDHNQVMSKKQKALLLALLDLSIAGLSDSLISMPPDTKQLLQNYLFTLPTWNKLKLSVYGNALRVYTIESNQLFINSILKKELTSYTLSNRCIILTILLNFISICIESNQDKLASNYLEFINRETSFPENFFQKTLGHYFTLLLLARQNKQIPMEELTAIYKVLTLTGLSQYATELEIFFKNHTSIVN
;
A
#
# COMPACT_ATOMS: atom_id res chain seq x y z
N ASP A 1 -12.83 -0.57 26.64
CA ASP A 1 -12.73 -1.87 25.94
C ASP A 1 -13.51 -1.81 24.65
N PHE A 2 -12.78 -1.57 23.53
CA PHE A 2 -13.35 -1.42 22.18
C PHE A 2 -14.14 -2.67 21.74
N PHE A 3 -13.67 -3.87 22.08
CA PHE A 3 -14.33 -5.13 21.74
C PHE A 3 -15.64 -5.34 22.52
N ILE A 4 -15.69 -4.98 23.80
CA ILE A 4 -16.90 -5.07 24.65
C ILE A 4 -17.98 -4.10 24.17
N SER A 5 -17.59 -2.95 23.59
CA SER A 5 -18.55 -1.97 23.05
C SER A 5 -19.17 -2.39 21.72
N LEU A 6 -18.49 -3.24 20.93
CA LEU A 6 -18.99 -3.78 19.67
C LEU A 6 -19.95 -4.97 19.89
N GLU A 7 -19.67 -5.85 20.84
CA GLU A 7 -20.59 -6.93 21.22
C GLU A 7 -21.96 -6.42 21.69
N LYS A 8 -21.99 -5.24 22.33
CA LYS A 8 -23.25 -4.61 22.82
C LYS A 8 -24.11 -3.95 21.73
N LYS A 9 -23.60 -3.79 20.49
CA LYS A 9 -24.32 -3.10 19.40
C LYS A 9 -25.09 -4.01 18.44
N GLY A 10 -25.28 -5.30 18.77
CA GLY A 10 -26.14 -6.20 17.98
C GLY A 10 -25.73 -6.32 16.49
N ALA A 11 -24.44 -6.23 16.20
CA ALA A 11 -23.92 -6.38 14.87
C ALA A 11 -23.82 -7.89 14.54
N THR A 12 -24.62 -8.32 13.62
CA THR A 12 -24.59 -9.58 12.89
C THR A 12 -23.16 -10.08 12.64
N ASP A 13 -22.87 -11.31 13.04
CA ASP A 13 -21.79 -12.24 12.61
C ASP A 13 -20.47 -11.69 12.03
N ILE A 14 -19.91 -10.64 12.63
CA ILE A 14 -18.54 -10.20 12.30
C ILE A 14 -17.57 -11.11 13.06
N SER A 15 -16.76 -11.87 12.33
CA SER A 15 -15.75 -12.73 12.96
C SER A 15 -14.70 -11.89 13.70
N TYR A 16 -14.08 -12.47 14.75
CA TYR A 16 -13.00 -11.81 15.48
C TYR A 16 -11.86 -11.35 14.54
N GLU A 17 -11.57 -12.11 13.49
CA GLU A 17 -10.61 -11.73 12.46
C GLU A 17 -11.01 -10.44 11.73
N GLN A 18 -12.28 -10.31 11.35
CA GLN A 18 -12.79 -9.10 10.69
C GLN A 18 -12.69 -7.88 11.60
N LEU A 19 -12.96 -8.04 12.90
CA LEU A 19 -12.80 -6.98 13.90
C LEU A 19 -11.34 -6.54 14.03
N ILE A 20 -10.41 -7.49 14.09
CA ILE A 20 -8.97 -7.20 14.11
C ILE A 20 -8.54 -6.48 12.84
N HIS A 21 -9.01 -6.92 11.66
CA HIS A 21 -8.70 -6.26 10.39
C HIS A 21 -9.21 -4.82 10.33
N LEU A 22 -10.42 -4.55 10.83
CA LEU A 22 -10.97 -3.19 10.89
C LEU A 22 -10.14 -2.31 11.84
N ALA A 23 -9.83 -2.81 13.04
CA ALA A 23 -9.05 -2.09 14.02
C ALA A 23 -7.60 -1.86 13.56
N TRP A 24 -7.02 -2.83 12.85
CA TRP A 24 -5.71 -2.72 12.21
C TRP A 24 -5.71 -1.65 11.12
N SER A 25 -6.66 -1.69 10.19
CA SER A 25 -6.76 -0.70 9.11
C SER A 25 -6.91 0.72 9.66
N GLU A 26 -7.75 0.90 10.68
CA GLU A 26 -7.91 2.21 11.32
C GLU A 26 -6.62 2.69 11.99
N ALA A 27 -5.95 1.82 12.75
CA ALA A 27 -4.71 2.16 13.44
C ALA A 27 -3.58 2.47 12.44
N HIS A 28 -3.50 1.71 11.35
CA HIS A 28 -2.52 1.93 10.28
C HIS A 28 -2.75 3.29 9.59
N LEU A 29 -3.99 3.59 9.20
CA LEU A 29 -4.36 4.88 8.57
C LEU A 29 -4.07 6.08 9.47
N LYS A 30 -4.29 5.93 10.79
CA LYS A 30 -4.00 6.99 11.78
C LYS A 30 -2.56 6.99 12.27
N GLN A 31 -1.71 6.11 11.76
CA GLN A 31 -0.32 5.90 12.21
C GLN A 31 -0.22 5.66 13.74
N ASP A 32 -1.26 5.04 14.34
CA ASP A 32 -1.36 4.79 15.78
C ASP A 32 -0.56 3.53 16.17
N ILE A 33 0.77 3.65 16.22
CA ILE A 33 1.67 2.57 16.62
C ILE A 33 1.31 2.00 18.01
N PRO A 34 0.99 2.80 19.05
CA PRO A 34 0.52 2.27 20.33
C PRO A 34 -0.72 1.38 20.20
N LYS A 35 -1.68 1.71 19.34
CA LYS A 35 -2.87 0.89 19.09
C LYS A 35 -2.49 -0.42 18.40
N LEU A 36 -1.57 -0.40 17.44
CA LEU A 36 -1.06 -1.61 16.79
C LEU A 36 -0.39 -2.56 17.80
N HIS A 37 0.41 -2.04 18.72
CA HIS A 37 0.99 -2.86 19.80
C HIS A 37 -0.06 -3.46 20.73
N ARG A 38 -1.13 -2.72 21.09
CA ARG A 38 -2.25 -3.27 21.87
C ARG A 38 -2.99 -4.38 21.13
N LEU A 39 -3.24 -4.19 19.82
CA LEU A 39 -3.84 -5.22 18.97
C LEU A 39 -2.96 -6.48 18.90
N LYS A 40 -1.64 -6.31 18.75
CA LYS A 40 -0.69 -7.43 18.75
C LYS A 40 -0.77 -8.24 20.03
N LYS A 41 -0.79 -7.60 21.20
CA LYS A 41 -0.97 -8.28 22.49
C LYS A 41 -2.31 -9.01 22.56
N SER A 42 -3.40 -8.40 22.10
CA SER A 42 -4.74 -9.02 22.07
C SER A 42 -4.76 -10.28 21.21
N VAL A 43 -4.17 -10.23 20.02
CA VAL A 43 -4.04 -11.39 19.12
C VAL A 43 -3.18 -12.49 19.76
N ASP A 44 -2.06 -12.13 20.37
CA ASP A 44 -1.15 -13.08 21.00
C ASP A 44 -1.80 -13.84 22.18
N HIS A 45 -2.63 -13.18 22.97
CA HIS A 45 -3.35 -13.79 24.10
C HIS A 45 -4.65 -14.53 23.69
N ASN A 46 -5.09 -14.42 22.43
CA ASN A 46 -6.30 -15.10 21.98
C ASN A 46 -6.09 -16.62 21.90
N GLN A 47 -6.94 -17.39 22.58
CA GLN A 47 -6.86 -18.85 22.63
C GLN A 47 -7.83 -19.55 21.65
N VAL A 48 -8.75 -18.80 21.05
CA VAL A 48 -9.75 -19.34 20.12
C VAL A 48 -9.21 -19.48 18.71
N MET A 49 -8.27 -18.61 18.33
CA MET A 49 -7.67 -18.59 16.99
C MET A 49 -6.76 -19.79 16.77
N SER A 50 -6.78 -20.35 15.55
CA SER A 50 -5.80 -21.35 15.15
C SER A 50 -4.38 -20.77 15.16
N LYS A 51 -3.37 -21.60 15.43
CA LYS A 51 -1.95 -21.18 15.41
C LYS A 51 -1.56 -20.49 14.10
N LYS A 52 -2.07 -20.98 12.97
CA LYS A 52 -1.77 -20.44 11.63
C LYS A 52 -2.37 -19.04 11.44
N GLN A 53 -3.62 -18.84 11.84
CA GLN A 53 -4.29 -17.53 11.78
C GLN A 53 -3.60 -16.50 12.69
N LYS A 54 -3.30 -16.90 13.94
CA LYS A 54 -2.59 -16.09 14.91
C LYS A 54 -1.22 -15.64 14.35
N ALA A 55 -0.42 -16.59 13.84
CA ALA A 55 0.89 -16.28 13.28
C ALA A 55 0.82 -15.28 12.13
N LEU A 56 -0.16 -15.42 11.22
CA LEU A 56 -0.36 -14.50 10.11
C LEU A 56 -0.74 -13.11 10.59
N LEU A 57 -1.70 -12.99 11.53
CA LEU A 57 -2.13 -11.68 12.06
C LEU A 57 -1.00 -10.98 12.82
N LEU A 58 -0.21 -11.71 13.60
CA LEU A 58 0.97 -11.17 14.27
C LEU A 58 1.98 -10.65 13.24
N ALA A 59 2.24 -11.41 12.19
CA ALA A 59 3.14 -10.99 11.11
C ALA A 59 2.65 -9.72 10.37
N LEU A 60 1.33 -9.58 10.16
CA LEU A 60 0.72 -8.38 9.57
C LEU A 60 0.85 -7.16 10.48
N LEU A 61 0.65 -7.34 11.78
CA LEU A 61 0.82 -6.27 12.77
C LEU A 61 2.29 -5.85 12.86
N ASP A 62 3.23 -6.81 12.84
CA ASP A 62 4.66 -6.53 12.81
C ASP A 62 5.07 -5.79 11.53
N LEU A 63 4.54 -6.18 10.38
CA LEU A 63 4.75 -5.49 9.11
C LEU A 63 4.29 -4.02 9.20
N SER A 64 3.10 -3.78 9.76
CA SER A 64 2.55 -2.43 9.89
C SER A 64 3.35 -1.57 10.86
N ILE A 65 3.74 -2.12 12.01
CA ILE A 65 4.59 -1.43 12.99
C ILE A 65 5.94 -1.10 12.36
N ALA A 66 6.56 -2.07 11.70
CA ALA A 66 7.86 -1.88 11.06
C ALA A 66 7.80 -0.84 9.92
N GLY A 67 6.72 -0.82 9.14
CA GLY A 67 6.51 0.18 8.09
C GLY A 67 6.37 1.60 8.64
N LEU A 68 5.57 1.77 9.70
CA LEU A 68 5.36 3.08 10.34
C LEU A 68 6.56 3.56 11.15
N SER A 69 7.45 2.65 11.58
CA SER A 69 8.67 2.97 12.35
C SER A 69 9.93 3.01 11.48
N ASP A 70 9.78 2.96 10.15
CA ASP A 70 10.89 2.88 9.19
C ASP A 70 11.91 1.76 9.50
N SER A 71 11.42 0.64 10.02
CA SER A 71 12.23 -0.49 10.52
C SER A 71 12.01 -1.79 9.72
N LEU A 72 11.50 -1.71 8.48
CA LEU A 72 11.22 -2.88 7.62
C LEU A 72 12.45 -3.76 7.37
N ILE A 73 13.65 -3.16 7.31
CA ILE A 73 14.90 -3.87 7.09
C ILE A 73 15.19 -4.82 8.26
N SER A 74 14.88 -4.41 9.50
CA SER A 74 15.10 -5.17 10.72
C SER A 74 14.02 -6.21 11.04
N MET A 75 13.01 -6.34 10.18
CA MET A 75 11.95 -7.35 10.37
C MET A 75 12.55 -8.77 10.38
N PRO A 76 12.14 -9.63 11.34
CA PRO A 76 12.66 -11.00 11.44
C PRO A 76 12.49 -11.79 10.13
N PRO A 77 13.52 -12.57 9.71
CA PRO A 77 13.44 -13.38 8.48
C PRO A 77 12.25 -14.33 8.46
N ASP A 78 11.91 -14.95 9.60
CA ASP A 78 10.79 -15.87 9.72
C ASP A 78 9.44 -15.18 9.46
N THR A 79 9.29 -13.93 9.92
CA THR A 79 8.09 -13.12 9.65
C THR A 79 7.99 -12.79 8.16
N LYS A 80 9.09 -12.40 7.51
CA LYS A 80 9.15 -12.16 6.06
C LYS A 80 8.78 -13.41 5.28
N GLN A 81 9.34 -14.56 5.66
CA GLN A 81 9.07 -15.86 5.03
C GLN A 81 7.60 -16.29 5.20
N LEU A 82 7.02 -16.06 6.37
CA LEU A 82 5.61 -16.38 6.64
C LEU A 82 4.68 -15.56 5.75
N LEU A 83 4.92 -14.26 5.62
CA LEU A 83 4.16 -13.37 4.72
C LEU A 83 4.33 -13.81 3.25
N GLN A 84 5.54 -14.16 2.83
CA GLN A 84 5.82 -14.64 1.48
C GLN A 84 5.07 -15.95 1.19
N ASN A 85 5.13 -16.92 2.10
CA ASN A 85 4.42 -18.19 1.98
C ASN A 85 2.89 -17.95 1.89
N TYR A 86 2.35 -17.03 2.68
CA TYR A 86 0.93 -16.66 2.60
C TYR A 86 0.57 -16.11 1.21
N LEU A 87 1.41 -15.24 0.64
CA LEU A 87 1.18 -14.67 -0.69
C LEU A 87 1.25 -15.73 -1.79
N PHE A 88 2.09 -16.77 -1.66
CA PHE A 88 2.21 -17.84 -2.65
C PHE A 88 1.13 -18.92 -2.53
N THR A 89 0.62 -19.21 -1.32
CA THR A 89 -0.31 -20.33 -1.10
C THR A 89 -1.73 -20.10 -1.59
N LEU A 90 -2.17 -18.86 -1.79
CA LEU A 90 -3.52 -18.55 -2.25
C LEU A 90 -3.54 -18.42 -3.79
N PRO A 91 -4.39 -19.17 -4.49
CA PRO A 91 -4.43 -19.16 -5.96
C PRO A 91 -5.02 -17.87 -6.54
N THR A 92 -5.79 -17.12 -5.74
CA THR A 92 -6.51 -15.93 -6.19
C THR A 92 -6.12 -14.69 -5.39
N TRP A 93 -6.06 -13.55 -6.08
CA TRP A 93 -5.83 -12.25 -5.49
C TRP A 93 -7.15 -11.66 -4.98
N ASN A 94 -7.49 -11.92 -3.73
CA ASN A 94 -8.61 -11.28 -3.04
C ASN A 94 -8.17 -9.99 -2.33
N LYS A 95 -9.13 -9.25 -1.78
CA LYS A 95 -8.89 -7.96 -1.11
C LYS A 95 -7.82 -8.05 0.00
N LEU A 96 -7.91 -9.09 0.85
CA LEU A 96 -6.96 -9.29 1.95
C LEU A 96 -5.54 -9.52 1.43
N LYS A 97 -5.38 -10.44 0.47
CA LYS A 97 -4.08 -10.75 -0.12
C LYS A 97 -3.45 -9.54 -0.81
N LEU A 98 -4.26 -8.75 -1.53
CA LEU A 98 -3.80 -7.49 -2.14
C LEU A 98 -3.35 -6.49 -1.08
N SER A 99 -4.11 -6.33 0.01
CA SER A 99 -3.76 -5.41 1.10
C SER A 99 -2.47 -5.85 1.82
N VAL A 100 -2.32 -7.15 2.12
CA VAL A 100 -1.10 -7.71 2.71
C VAL A 100 0.10 -7.43 1.81
N TYR A 101 -0.02 -7.73 0.53
CA TYR A 101 1.06 -7.52 -0.43
C TYR A 101 1.41 -6.03 -0.57
N GLY A 102 0.41 -5.15 -0.68
CA GLY A 102 0.62 -3.71 -0.79
C GLY A 102 1.44 -3.12 0.36
N ASN A 103 1.26 -3.64 1.58
CA ASN A 103 2.06 -3.24 2.75
C ASN A 103 3.43 -3.91 2.81
N ALA A 104 3.63 -5.03 2.11
CA ALA A 104 4.87 -5.80 2.13
C ALA A 104 5.83 -5.48 0.98
N LEU A 105 5.48 -4.57 0.06
CA LEU A 105 6.28 -4.27 -1.14
C LEU A 105 7.75 -4.00 -0.84
N ARG A 106 8.03 -3.17 0.17
CA ARG A 106 9.41 -2.81 0.56
C ARG A 106 10.18 -3.93 1.27
N VAL A 107 9.51 -5.04 1.61
CA VAL A 107 10.14 -6.24 2.21
C VAL A 107 10.80 -7.12 1.15
N TYR A 108 10.32 -7.04 -0.11
CA TYR A 108 10.77 -7.89 -1.21
C TYR A 108 11.67 -7.15 -2.19
N THR A 109 12.49 -7.90 -2.92
CA THR A 109 13.30 -7.35 -4.01
C THR A 109 12.42 -6.90 -5.18
N ILE A 110 12.98 -6.10 -6.09
CA ILE A 110 12.28 -5.65 -7.30
C ILE A 110 11.83 -6.85 -8.14
N GLU A 111 12.67 -7.86 -8.30
CA GLU A 111 12.37 -9.07 -9.07
C GLU A 111 11.21 -9.86 -8.45
N SER A 112 11.21 -10.03 -7.13
CA SER A 112 10.11 -10.68 -6.40
C SER A 112 8.81 -9.90 -6.56
N ASN A 113 8.86 -8.58 -6.48
CA ASN A 113 7.70 -7.71 -6.70
C ASN A 113 7.18 -7.81 -8.12
N GLN A 114 8.06 -7.87 -9.13
CA GLN A 114 7.65 -8.10 -10.52
C GLN A 114 6.86 -9.41 -10.67
N LEU A 115 7.31 -10.51 -10.05
CA LEU A 115 6.60 -11.78 -10.10
C LEU A 115 5.19 -11.68 -9.49
N PHE A 116 5.04 -11.03 -8.32
CA PHE A 116 3.75 -10.83 -7.68
C PHE A 116 2.84 -9.93 -8.52
N ILE A 117 3.33 -8.78 -8.97
CA ILE A 117 2.54 -7.82 -9.77
C ILE A 117 2.12 -8.45 -11.10
N ASN A 118 3.02 -9.14 -11.80
CA ASN A 118 2.68 -9.84 -13.03
C ASN A 118 1.61 -10.93 -12.78
N SER A 119 1.64 -11.60 -11.63
CA SER A 119 0.58 -12.54 -11.24
C SER A 119 -0.79 -11.86 -11.00
N ILE A 120 -0.79 -10.63 -10.46
CA ILE A 120 -2.01 -9.83 -10.34
C ILE A 120 -2.53 -9.42 -11.73
N LEU A 121 -1.64 -8.93 -12.58
CA LEU A 121 -1.95 -8.39 -13.90
C LEU A 121 -2.19 -9.46 -14.98
N LYS A 122 -2.04 -10.76 -14.68
CA LYS A 122 -2.45 -11.85 -15.58
C LYS A 122 -3.94 -11.79 -15.94
N LYS A 123 -4.77 -11.23 -15.05
CA LYS A 123 -6.16 -10.95 -15.29
C LYS A 123 -6.32 -9.47 -15.65
N GLU A 124 -7.25 -9.19 -16.55
CA GLU A 124 -7.62 -7.81 -16.84
C GLU A 124 -8.14 -7.11 -15.58
N LEU A 125 -7.78 -5.85 -15.38
CA LEU A 125 -8.21 -5.07 -14.21
C LEU A 125 -9.74 -5.01 -14.11
N THR A 126 -10.45 -4.99 -15.23
CA THR A 126 -11.92 -5.01 -15.32
C THR A 126 -12.56 -6.25 -14.68
N SER A 127 -11.82 -7.34 -14.54
CA SER A 127 -12.29 -8.55 -13.86
C SER A 127 -12.28 -8.45 -12.32
N TYR A 128 -11.66 -7.40 -11.76
CA TYR A 128 -11.65 -7.12 -10.34
C TYR A 128 -12.78 -6.14 -9.95
N THR A 129 -13.25 -6.22 -8.71
CA THR A 129 -14.17 -5.21 -8.15
C THR A 129 -13.49 -3.83 -8.13
N LEU A 130 -14.26 -2.74 -8.16
CA LEU A 130 -13.72 -1.37 -8.09
C LEU A 130 -12.77 -1.19 -6.89
N SER A 131 -13.15 -1.70 -5.71
CA SER A 131 -12.31 -1.64 -4.51
C SER A 131 -10.95 -2.35 -4.71
N ASN A 132 -10.95 -3.53 -5.33
CA ASN A 132 -9.70 -4.26 -5.60
C ASN A 132 -8.87 -3.56 -6.68
N ARG A 133 -9.50 -2.96 -7.69
CA ARG A 133 -8.82 -2.16 -8.72
C ARG A 133 -8.08 -0.98 -8.08
N CYS A 134 -8.72 -0.23 -7.18
CA CYS A 134 -8.05 0.87 -6.46
C CYS A 134 -6.84 0.37 -5.65
N ILE A 135 -6.96 -0.78 -4.97
CA ILE A 135 -5.83 -1.38 -4.23
C ILE A 135 -4.70 -1.76 -5.20
N ILE A 136 -5.02 -2.39 -6.34
CA ILE A 136 -4.02 -2.77 -7.35
C ILE A 136 -3.31 -1.53 -7.89
N LEU A 137 -4.05 -0.47 -8.23
CA LEU A 137 -3.46 0.78 -8.69
C LEU A 137 -2.52 1.39 -7.62
N THR A 138 -2.92 1.33 -6.33
CA THR A 138 -2.06 1.78 -5.22
C THR A 138 -0.79 0.92 -5.10
N ILE A 139 -0.90 -0.39 -5.27
CA ILE A 139 0.26 -1.31 -5.33
C ILE A 139 1.21 -0.91 -6.45
N LEU A 140 0.68 -0.64 -7.65
CA LEU A 140 1.49 -0.21 -8.79
C LEU A 140 2.19 1.12 -8.52
N LEU A 141 1.50 2.12 -7.95
CA LEU A 141 2.09 3.41 -7.59
C LEU A 141 3.25 3.26 -6.58
N ASN A 142 3.05 2.46 -5.54
CA ASN A 142 4.09 2.19 -4.55
C ASN A 142 5.28 1.46 -5.18
N PHE A 143 5.04 0.54 -6.11
CA PHE A 143 6.11 -0.14 -6.82
C PHE A 143 6.85 0.78 -7.78
N ILE A 144 6.16 1.69 -8.45
CA ILE A 144 6.75 2.73 -9.30
C ILE A 144 7.71 3.60 -8.47
N SER A 145 7.33 4.01 -7.25
CA SER A 145 8.23 4.78 -6.38
C SER A 145 9.50 3.99 -6.03
N ILE A 146 9.38 2.71 -5.70
CA ILE A 146 10.53 1.83 -5.42
C ILE A 146 11.45 1.71 -6.67
N CYS A 147 10.86 1.57 -7.86
CA CYS A 147 11.64 1.53 -9.10
C CYS A 147 12.41 2.84 -9.35
N ILE A 148 11.78 4.00 -9.08
CA ILE A 148 12.43 5.32 -9.22
C ILE A 148 13.56 5.48 -8.21
N GLU A 149 13.34 5.13 -6.94
CA GLU A 149 14.37 5.12 -5.88
C GLU A 149 15.58 4.26 -6.27
N SER A 150 15.34 3.18 -7.03
CA SER A 150 16.35 2.24 -7.51
C SER A 150 16.90 2.56 -8.91
N ASN A 151 16.57 3.74 -9.47
CA ASN A 151 16.94 4.16 -10.84
C ASN A 151 16.49 3.20 -11.96
N GLN A 152 15.36 2.52 -11.76
CA GLN A 152 14.73 1.60 -12.72
C GLN A 152 13.62 2.31 -13.52
N ASP A 153 13.91 3.46 -14.12
CA ASP A 153 12.93 4.35 -14.77
C ASP A 153 12.13 3.66 -15.88
N LYS A 154 12.80 2.80 -16.67
CA LYS A 154 12.12 2.02 -17.73
C LYS A 154 11.07 1.08 -17.13
N LEU A 155 11.40 0.43 -16.02
CA LEU A 155 10.48 -0.45 -15.33
C LEU A 155 9.30 0.33 -14.71
N ALA A 156 9.59 1.47 -14.09
CA ALA A 156 8.57 2.39 -13.57
C ALA A 156 7.61 2.82 -14.70
N SER A 157 8.12 3.22 -15.85
CA SER A 157 7.31 3.61 -17.01
C SER A 157 6.39 2.50 -17.49
N ASN A 158 6.88 1.26 -17.55
CA ASN A 158 6.07 0.11 -17.98
C ASN A 158 4.86 -0.11 -17.09
N TYR A 159 5.02 -0.01 -15.75
CA TYR A 159 3.89 -0.17 -14.82
C TYR A 159 3.00 1.07 -14.77
N LEU A 160 3.53 2.25 -15.02
CA LEU A 160 2.74 3.48 -15.10
C LEU A 160 1.73 3.44 -16.27
N GLU A 161 2.06 2.76 -17.36
CA GLU A 161 1.13 2.57 -18.49
C GLU A 161 -0.17 1.87 -18.06
N PHE A 162 -0.12 0.89 -17.14
CA PHE A 162 -1.33 0.25 -16.63
C PHE A 162 -2.25 1.24 -15.91
N ILE A 163 -1.66 2.16 -15.13
CA ILE A 163 -2.41 3.20 -14.43
C ILE A 163 -3.01 4.18 -15.44
N ASN A 164 -2.24 4.59 -16.45
CA ASN A 164 -2.68 5.56 -17.44
C ASN A 164 -3.79 5.02 -18.35
N ARG A 165 -3.74 3.73 -18.70
CA ARG A 165 -4.76 3.05 -19.52
C ARG A 165 -6.08 2.81 -18.76
N GLU A 166 -6.03 2.76 -17.43
CA GLU A 166 -7.22 2.53 -16.63
C GLU A 166 -8.22 3.68 -16.78
N THR A 167 -9.51 3.35 -16.93
CA THR A 167 -10.59 4.35 -17.03
C THR A 167 -10.68 5.16 -15.73
N SER A 168 -10.84 6.47 -15.85
CA SER A 168 -11.03 7.35 -14.69
C SER A 168 -12.46 7.26 -14.18
N PHE A 169 -12.62 7.11 -12.86
CA PHE A 169 -13.89 7.15 -12.13
C PHE A 169 -13.63 7.74 -10.73
N PRO A 170 -14.67 8.21 -10.01
CA PRO A 170 -14.47 8.93 -8.75
C PRO A 170 -13.63 8.17 -7.72
N GLU A 171 -13.80 6.85 -7.63
CA GLU A 171 -13.13 6.01 -6.63
C GLU A 171 -11.62 5.87 -6.87
N ASN A 172 -11.14 6.06 -8.12
CA ASN A 172 -9.70 6.00 -8.42
C ASN A 172 -9.06 7.38 -8.67
N PHE A 173 -9.77 8.46 -8.33
CA PHE A 173 -9.28 9.83 -8.52
C PHE A 173 -7.89 10.03 -7.92
N PHE A 174 -7.68 9.57 -6.69
CA PHE A 174 -6.39 9.68 -6.00
C PHE A 174 -5.29 8.95 -6.77
N GLN A 175 -5.53 7.71 -7.20
CA GLN A 175 -4.55 6.92 -7.96
C GLN A 175 -4.23 7.53 -9.32
N LYS A 176 -5.23 8.11 -9.99
CA LYS A 176 -5.03 8.79 -11.27
C LYS A 176 -4.22 10.08 -11.11
N THR A 177 -4.49 10.84 -10.04
CA THR A 177 -3.71 12.05 -9.69
C THR A 177 -2.25 11.69 -9.44
N LEU A 178 -1.96 10.63 -8.69
CA LEU A 178 -0.60 10.17 -8.46
C LEU A 178 0.05 9.57 -9.71
N GLY A 179 -0.73 8.89 -10.56
CA GLY A 179 -0.24 8.42 -11.86
C GLY A 179 0.25 9.60 -12.72
N HIS A 180 -0.50 10.69 -12.73
CA HIS A 180 -0.08 11.90 -13.43
C HIS A 180 1.19 12.53 -12.82
N TYR A 181 1.26 12.59 -11.48
CA TYR A 181 2.49 13.02 -10.78
C TYR A 181 3.71 12.20 -11.20
N PHE A 182 3.63 10.87 -11.21
CA PHE A 182 4.75 10.02 -11.63
C PHE A 182 5.07 10.16 -13.13
N THR A 183 4.09 10.47 -13.96
CA THR A 183 4.33 10.80 -15.38
C THR A 183 5.22 12.05 -15.50
N LEU A 184 4.89 13.13 -14.79
CA LEU A 184 5.68 14.36 -14.76
C LEU A 184 7.09 14.10 -14.20
N LEU A 185 7.19 13.34 -13.13
CA LEU A 185 8.48 13.00 -12.52
C LEU A 185 9.38 12.23 -13.50
N LEU A 186 8.87 11.21 -14.17
CA LEU A 186 9.67 10.44 -15.15
C LEU A 186 10.06 11.26 -16.37
N LEU A 187 9.21 12.19 -16.83
CA LEU A 187 9.58 13.16 -17.88
C LEU A 187 10.73 14.07 -17.42
N ALA A 188 10.64 14.60 -16.19
CA ALA A 188 11.68 15.45 -15.62
C ALA A 188 13.03 14.69 -15.50
N ARG A 189 13.02 13.42 -15.09
CA ARG A 189 14.21 12.56 -15.03
C ARG A 189 14.83 12.29 -16.40
N GLN A 190 14.03 12.36 -17.46
CA GLN A 190 14.51 12.28 -18.86
C GLN A 190 15.00 13.65 -19.38
N ASN A 191 15.16 14.66 -18.53
CA ASN A 191 15.50 16.04 -18.89
C ASN A 191 14.51 16.68 -19.90
N LYS A 192 13.24 16.22 -19.89
CA LYS A 192 12.18 16.84 -20.68
C LYS A 192 11.55 17.99 -19.93
N GLN A 193 11.11 19.00 -20.65
CA GLN A 193 10.33 20.07 -20.08
C GLN A 193 8.98 19.52 -19.59
N ILE A 194 8.59 19.90 -18.36
CA ILE A 194 7.32 19.52 -17.76
C ILE A 194 6.47 20.77 -17.49
N PRO A 195 5.13 20.66 -17.54
CA PRO A 195 4.24 21.76 -17.14
C PRO A 195 4.24 21.88 -15.62
N MET A 196 5.03 22.80 -15.08
CA MET A 196 5.16 23.04 -13.62
C MET A 196 3.82 23.43 -12.96
N GLU A 197 2.92 24.05 -13.71
CA GLU A 197 1.56 24.38 -13.26
C GLU A 197 0.74 23.12 -12.94
N GLU A 198 0.87 22.04 -13.71
CA GLU A 198 0.19 20.79 -13.44
C GLU A 198 0.74 20.11 -12.18
N LEU A 199 2.05 20.10 -12.00
CA LEU A 199 2.70 19.60 -10.80
C LEU A 199 2.23 20.37 -9.55
N THR A 200 2.20 21.70 -9.64
CA THR A 200 1.70 22.56 -8.56
C THR A 200 0.22 22.33 -8.28
N ALA A 201 -0.60 22.12 -9.33
CA ALA A 201 -2.01 21.80 -9.16
C ALA A 201 -2.23 20.48 -8.39
N ILE A 202 -1.41 19.46 -8.64
CA ILE A 202 -1.46 18.19 -7.88
C ILE A 202 -1.23 18.45 -6.39
N TYR A 203 -0.16 19.18 -6.02
CA TYR A 203 0.12 19.50 -4.61
C TYR A 203 -1.01 20.30 -3.98
N LYS A 204 -1.58 21.26 -4.71
CA LYS A 204 -2.70 22.08 -4.26
C LYS A 204 -3.96 21.25 -4.00
N VAL A 205 -4.30 20.34 -4.90
CA VAL A 205 -5.46 19.44 -4.73
C VAL A 205 -5.29 18.58 -3.47
N LEU A 206 -4.12 17.96 -3.28
CA LEU A 206 -3.83 17.16 -2.09
C LEU A 206 -3.93 17.99 -0.80
N THR A 207 -3.40 19.20 -0.81
CA THR A 207 -3.48 20.12 0.34
C THR A 207 -4.91 20.51 0.66
N LEU A 208 -5.71 20.89 -0.35
CA LEU A 208 -7.11 21.28 -0.17
C LEU A 208 -8.00 20.13 0.32
N THR A 209 -7.63 18.89 0.01
CA THR A 209 -8.34 17.68 0.48
C THR A 209 -7.85 17.16 1.84
N GLY A 210 -6.99 17.93 2.55
CA GLY A 210 -6.50 17.56 3.88
C GLY A 210 -5.27 16.68 3.90
N LEU A 211 -4.63 16.44 2.73
CA LEU A 211 -3.43 15.60 2.60
C LEU A 211 -2.14 16.45 2.48
N SER A 212 -2.03 17.54 3.26
CA SER A 212 -0.92 18.49 3.18
C SER A 212 0.44 17.84 3.44
N GLN A 213 0.53 16.96 4.43
CA GLN A 213 1.76 16.23 4.71
C GLN A 213 2.19 15.38 3.52
N TYR A 214 1.25 14.65 2.91
CA TYR A 214 1.53 13.82 1.74
C TYR A 214 1.95 14.66 0.52
N ALA A 215 1.35 15.84 0.31
CA ALA A 215 1.77 16.77 -0.72
C ALA A 215 3.23 17.21 -0.53
N THR A 216 3.63 17.52 0.72
CA THR A 216 5.02 17.85 1.07
C THR A 216 5.98 16.69 0.81
N GLU A 217 5.59 15.47 1.17
CA GLU A 217 6.39 14.26 0.92
C GLU A 217 6.62 14.04 -0.59
N LEU A 218 5.59 14.24 -1.42
CA LEU A 218 5.71 14.16 -2.88
C LEU A 218 6.62 15.27 -3.45
N GLU A 219 6.54 16.48 -2.92
CA GLU A 219 7.41 17.58 -3.34
C GLU A 219 8.88 17.27 -3.01
N ILE A 220 9.16 16.77 -1.82
CA ILE A 220 10.50 16.32 -1.41
C ILE A 220 10.97 15.17 -2.30
N PHE A 221 10.09 14.18 -2.57
CA PHE A 221 10.41 13.05 -3.44
C PHE A 221 10.76 13.52 -4.85
N PHE A 222 10.00 14.47 -5.41
CA PHE A 222 10.29 15.05 -6.72
C PHE A 222 11.67 15.71 -6.76
N LYS A 223 11.97 16.58 -5.78
CA LYS A 223 13.26 17.27 -5.68
C LYS A 223 14.44 16.32 -5.54
N ASN A 224 14.28 15.27 -4.74
CA ASN A 224 15.35 14.28 -4.50
C ASN A 224 15.65 13.40 -5.72
N HIS A 225 14.68 13.25 -6.65
CA HIS A 225 14.80 12.32 -7.78
C HIS A 225 14.86 13.03 -9.14
N THR A 226 14.93 14.36 -9.18
CA THR A 226 15.10 15.14 -10.39
C THR A 226 16.24 16.13 -10.25
N SER A 227 16.81 16.56 -11.37
CA SER A 227 17.82 17.64 -11.42
C SER A 227 17.17 19.03 -11.49
N ILE A 228 15.86 19.15 -11.40
CA ILE A 228 15.14 20.41 -11.43
C ILE A 228 15.25 21.03 -10.03
N VAL A 229 16.22 21.94 -9.88
CA VAL A 229 16.31 22.82 -8.70
C VAL A 229 15.49 24.08 -9.03
N ASN A 230 14.53 24.42 -8.18
CA ASN A 230 13.82 25.70 -8.26
C ASN A 230 14.76 26.86 -7.92
#